data_66dfeaf12d9d2c6f430d6910d73774db
#
_entry.id   66dfeaf12d9d2c6f430d6910d73774db
#
_cell.length_a   1.000
_cell.length_b   1.000
_cell.length_c   1.000
_cell.angle_alpha   90.00
_cell.angle_beta   90.00
_cell.angle_gamma   90.00
#
_symmetry.space_group_name_H-M   'P 1'
#
loop_
_entity.id
_entity.type
_entity.pdbx_description
1 polymer ?
#
loop_
_entity_poly.entity_id
_entity_poly.type
_entity_poly.pdbx_seq_one_letter_code
_entity_poly.pdbx_strand_id
1 'polypeptide(L)'
;MHHMSLVWFSWEIHNGWTSSSDHLIQLPIIRLVISGPANVMIFFVVSGYALSLKPLTLIQKDQHLKMYQALSSSIFRRHPRLFVPAVIMCAPAPVITYLRGYGGGEGTPGAAIRPMNPPRFDGFGAQLGNYLKTILALSDVYSPSGLNWVYSDSLWTLPIEFKSSLVVFTLLIALSRCTARARVVITLGVAFYSLWYFHWGEFLFVGGMLVVESNLRSPRSAPSAEAGINAAEEGGGEARRVRLRRCAPLRSPGLRRLFHVAAFLASLLVLSMPEHGRGAAQSCGFQTLAGLVPAHFHASGAADYFWQPMAAVSLVLAIDGAPSLQGIFTTRPAQYLGRVSFALYLVHMLILHSLGLWLGRYFLRLTGSDSYWQYGAGIGLAAAVVGCVIIWAADLGSRFVDANAVRFTAWTYGRLCKATIGR
;
A
#
# COMPACT_ATOMS: atom_id res chain seq x y z
N MET A 1 -0.32 -12.98 3.39
CA MET A 1 0.64 -13.93 4.01
C MET A 1 1.26 -13.38 5.31
N HIS A 2 1.73 -12.13 5.38
CA HIS A 2 2.37 -11.55 6.56
C HIS A 2 1.58 -11.76 7.87
N HIS A 3 0.34 -11.30 7.96
CA HIS A 3 -0.46 -11.46 9.19
C HIS A 3 -0.78 -12.93 9.52
N MET A 4 -0.93 -13.79 8.51
CA MET A 4 -1.05 -15.24 8.72
C MET A 4 0.20 -15.81 9.36
N SER A 5 1.39 -15.39 8.90
CA SER A 5 2.65 -15.86 9.48
C SER A 5 2.84 -15.38 10.92
N LEU A 6 2.37 -14.18 11.26
CA LEU A 6 2.44 -13.68 12.64
C LEU A 6 1.49 -14.40 13.60
N VAL A 7 0.30 -14.79 13.12
CA VAL A 7 -0.74 -15.44 13.94
C VAL A 7 -0.45 -16.92 14.22
N TRP A 8 0.27 -17.58 13.31
CA TRP A 8 0.50 -19.03 13.39
C TRP A 8 1.95 -19.46 13.59
N PHE A 9 2.93 -18.57 13.37
CA PHE A 9 4.34 -18.92 13.53
C PHE A 9 5.03 -17.95 14.51
N SER A 10 6.17 -18.39 15.03
CA SER A 10 7.01 -17.59 15.92
C SER A 10 7.63 -16.39 15.20
N TRP A 11 8.11 -15.43 16.00
CA TRP A 11 8.90 -14.31 15.48
C TRP A 11 10.18 -14.76 14.77
N GLU A 12 10.67 -15.95 15.07
CA GLU A 12 11.91 -16.46 14.52
C GLU A 12 11.92 -16.47 12.98
N ILE A 13 10.83 -16.87 12.33
CA ILE A 13 10.75 -16.87 10.86
C ILE A 13 10.83 -15.47 10.25
N HIS A 14 10.59 -14.42 11.05
CA HIS A 14 10.70 -13.02 10.63
C HIS A 14 12.10 -12.44 10.87
N ASN A 15 12.98 -13.15 11.58
CA ASN A 15 14.37 -12.73 11.76
C ASN A 15 15.13 -12.80 10.42
N GLY A 16 16.28 -12.18 10.38
CA GLY A 16 17.20 -12.32 9.27
C GLY A 16 17.86 -13.71 9.26
N TRP A 17 18.30 -14.15 8.09
CA TRP A 17 19.09 -15.36 7.94
C TRP A 17 20.42 -15.24 8.69
N THR A 18 20.66 -16.13 9.65
CA THR A 18 21.89 -16.23 10.44
C THR A 18 22.27 -17.68 10.64
N SER A 19 23.46 -17.95 11.18
CA SER A 19 23.89 -19.32 11.51
C SER A 19 23.03 -19.99 12.59
N SER A 20 22.30 -19.21 13.39
CA SER A 20 21.40 -19.70 14.43
C SER A 20 19.92 -19.73 14.02
N SER A 21 19.58 -19.15 12.87
CA SER A 21 18.21 -19.09 12.32
C SER A 21 18.32 -19.15 10.79
N ASP A 22 18.10 -20.35 10.22
CA ASP A 22 18.42 -20.70 8.82
C ASP A 22 17.22 -21.26 8.04
N HIS A 23 16.02 -20.73 8.32
CA HIS A 23 14.82 -21.13 7.58
C HIS A 23 14.79 -20.55 6.17
N LEU A 24 14.42 -21.35 5.16
CA LEU A 24 14.36 -20.93 3.75
C LEU A 24 13.53 -19.66 3.53
N ILE A 25 12.49 -19.45 4.33
CA ILE A 25 11.62 -18.26 4.25
C ILE A 25 12.37 -16.97 4.63
N GLN A 26 13.51 -17.05 5.30
CA GLN A 26 14.32 -15.90 5.71
C GLN A 26 15.30 -15.44 4.63
N LEU A 27 15.50 -16.24 3.58
CA LEU A 27 16.40 -15.88 2.48
C LEU A 27 15.98 -14.58 1.81
N PRO A 28 16.95 -13.77 1.36
CA PRO A 28 16.68 -12.57 0.57
C PRO A 28 15.70 -12.83 -0.57
N ILE A 29 14.82 -11.89 -0.85
CA ILE A 29 13.73 -11.98 -1.83
C ILE A 29 12.61 -12.94 -1.42
N ILE A 30 12.92 -14.18 -0.98
CA ILE A 30 11.89 -15.16 -0.56
C ILE A 30 11.08 -14.60 0.61
N ARG A 31 11.72 -13.96 1.57
CA ARG A 31 11.06 -13.38 2.74
C ARG A 31 10.06 -12.26 2.42
N LEU A 32 10.05 -11.70 1.21
CA LEU A 32 9.04 -10.72 0.80
C LEU A 32 7.62 -11.28 0.89
N VAL A 33 7.43 -12.59 0.80
CA VAL A 33 6.15 -13.27 0.97
C VAL A 33 5.54 -12.99 2.36
N ILE A 34 6.39 -12.86 3.38
CA ILE A 34 5.99 -12.59 4.77
C ILE A 34 6.34 -11.16 5.23
N SER A 35 6.89 -10.29 4.38
CA SER A 35 7.24 -8.91 4.74
C SER A 35 6.03 -7.97 4.56
N GLY A 36 5.34 -7.66 5.66
CA GLY A 36 4.26 -6.66 5.67
C GLY A 36 4.73 -5.25 5.36
N PRO A 37 5.76 -4.71 6.04
CA PRO A 37 6.26 -3.36 5.82
C PRO A 37 6.62 -3.08 4.36
N ALA A 38 7.35 -3.96 3.69
CA ALA A 38 7.71 -3.80 2.28
C ALA A 38 6.48 -3.67 1.37
N ASN A 39 5.45 -4.50 1.59
CA ASN A 39 4.21 -4.45 0.82
C ASN A 39 3.42 -3.16 1.04
N VAL A 40 3.35 -2.66 2.29
CA VAL A 40 2.72 -1.37 2.61
C VAL A 40 3.46 -0.23 1.90
N MET A 41 4.79 -0.23 1.91
CA MET A 41 5.58 0.81 1.25
C MET A 41 5.34 0.84 -0.27
N ILE A 42 5.33 -0.32 -0.93
CA ILE A 42 5.00 -0.41 -2.37
C ILE A 42 3.60 0.13 -2.64
N PHE A 43 2.61 -0.26 -1.83
CA PHE A 43 1.24 0.22 -1.95
C PHE A 43 1.14 1.74 -1.84
N PHE A 44 1.88 2.37 -0.93
CA PHE A 44 1.92 3.82 -0.76
C PHE A 44 2.51 4.53 -1.99
N VAL A 45 3.59 4.01 -2.59
CA VAL A 45 4.14 4.56 -3.84
C VAL A 45 3.13 4.47 -4.98
N VAL A 46 2.47 3.31 -5.13
CA VAL A 46 1.43 3.10 -6.16
C VAL A 46 0.24 4.04 -5.94
N SER A 47 -0.15 4.30 -4.68
CA SER A 47 -1.20 5.27 -4.33
C SER A 47 -0.81 6.69 -4.74
N GLY A 48 0.41 7.15 -4.44
CA GLY A 48 0.93 8.44 -4.88
C GLY A 48 0.99 8.57 -6.41
N TYR A 49 1.42 7.50 -7.09
CA TYR A 49 1.42 7.39 -8.55
C TYR A 49 0.00 7.57 -9.13
N ALA A 50 -0.95 6.81 -8.63
CA ALA A 50 -2.33 6.81 -9.13
C ALA A 50 -3.02 8.20 -8.93
N LEU A 51 -2.78 8.87 -7.79
CA LEU A 51 -3.32 10.20 -7.52
C LEU A 51 -2.71 11.28 -8.42
N SER A 52 -1.46 11.12 -8.82
CA SER A 52 -0.70 12.12 -9.57
C SER A 52 -0.86 11.98 -11.08
N LEU A 53 -1.17 10.81 -11.61
CA LEU A 53 -1.16 10.50 -13.04
C LEU A 53 -2.08 11.43 -13.85
N LYS A 54 -3.36 11.49 -13.50
CA LYS A 54 -4.32 12.34 -14.22
C LYS A 54 -4.01 13.83 -14.09
N PRO A 55 -3.77 14.40 -12.89
CA PRO A 55 -3.42 15.82 -12.75
C PRO A 55 -2.15 16.22 -13.52
N LEU A 56 -1.07 15.44 -13.42
CA LEU A 56 0.18 15.75 -14.13
C LEU A 56 0.03 15.65 -15.65
N THR A 57 -0.76 14.69 -16.15
CA THR A 57 -1.10 14.60 -17.57
C THR A 57 -1.87 15.82 -18.05
N LEU A 58 -2.80 16.33 -17.25
CA LEU A 58 -3.56 17.54 -17.58
C LEU A 58 -2.68 18.81 -17.54
N ILE A 59 -1.74 18.90 -16.59
CA ILE A 59 -0.73 19.97 -16.54
C ILE A 59 0.13 19.94 -17.80
N GLN A 60 0.59 18.76 -18.22
CA GLN A 60 1.41 18.59 -19.42
C GLN A 60 0.68 19.02 -20.70
N LYS A 61 -0.66 18.83 -20.74
CA LYS A 61 -1.54 19.26 -21.84
C LYS A 61 -2.00 20.73 -21.71
N ASP A 62 -1.48 21.49 -20.74
CA ASP A 62 -1.88 22.89 -20.41
C ASP A 62 -3.37 23.05 -20.07
N GLN A 63 -4.02 21.98 -19.58
CA GLN A 63 -5.45 21.97 -19.24
C GLN A 63 -5.66 22.23 -17.73
N HIS A 64 -5.20 23.36 -17.25
CA HIS A 64 -5.21 23.70 -15.82
C HIS A 64 -6.61 23.72 -15.20
N LEU A 65 -7.62 24.24 -15.90
CA LEU A 65 -8.99 24.27 -15.37
C LEU A 65 -9.53 22.84 -15.11
N LYS A 66 -9.34 21.93 -16.08
CA LYS A 66 -9.74 20.52 -15.90
C LYS A 66 -8.95 19.83 -14.78
N MET A 67 -7.68 20.19 -14.61
CA MET A 67 -6.85 19.69 -13.53
C MET A 67 -7.40 20.13 -12.17
N TYR A 68 -7.73 21.42 -11.97
CA TYR A 68 -8.31 21.91 -10.72
C TYR A 68 -9.67 21.26 -10.41
N GLN A 69 -10.52 21.07 -11.41
CA GLN A 69 -11.80 20.37 -11.26
C GLN A 69 -11.60 18.92 -10.83
N ALA A 70 -10.63 18.21 -11.45
CA ALA A 70 -10.30 16.83 -11.09
C ALA A 70 -9.75 16.72 -9.67
N LEU A 71 -8.87 17.66 -9.26
CA LEU A 71 -8.31 17.70 -7.91
C LEU A 71 -9.38 18.01 -6.86
N SER A 72 -10.21 19.03 -7.08
CA SER A 72 -11.33 19.37 -6.19
C SER A 72 -12.22 18.15 -5.93
N SER A 73 -12.61 17.45 -6.98
CA SER A 73 -13.40 16.22 -6.87
C SER A 73 -12.64 15.11 -6.13
N SER A 74 -11.34 14.97 -6.36
CA SER A 74 -10.52 13.92 -5.70
C SER A 74 -10.35 14.20 -4.21
N ILE A 75 -10.05 15.43 -3.83
CA ILE A 75 -9.88 15.87 -2.44
C ILE A 75 -11.17 15.64 -1.66
N PHE A 76 -12.31 16.14 -2.18
CA PHE A 76 -13.62 16.02 -1.54
C PHE A 76 -13.98 14.55 -1.25
N ARG A 77 -13.73 13.67 -2.21
CA ARG A 77 -14.10 12.25 -2.10
C ARG A 77 -13.10 11.40 -1.34
N ARG A 78 -11.87 11.90 -1.07
CA ARG A 78 -10.78 11.08 -0.53
C ARG A 78 -11.09 10.51 0.85
N HIS A 79 -11.51 11.36 1.81
CA HIS A 79 -11.82 10.94 3.16
C HIS A 79 -12.97 9.90 3.20
N PRO A 80 -14.17 10.18 2.70
CA PRO A 80 -15.24 9.21 2.77
C PRO A 80 -14.96 7.92 1.97
N ARG A 81 -14.17 8.00 0.90
CA ARG A 81 -13.78 6.82 0.13
C ARG A 81 -12.88 5.86 0.93
N LEU A 82 -12.05 6.36 1.84
CA LEU A 82 -11.18 5.54 2.69
C LEU A 82 -11.93 5.04 3.93
N PHE A 83 -12.65 5.91 4.61
CA PHE A 83 -13.19 5.60 5.93
C PHE A 83 -14.59 4.95 5.89
N VAL A 84 -15.47 5.29 4.96
CA VAL A 84 -16.80 4.67 4.88
C VAL A 84 -16.74 3.15 4.64
N PRO A 85 -15.96 2.63 3.68
CA PRO A 85 -15.78 1.18 3.55
C PRO A 85 -15.17 0.53 4.80
N ALA A 86 -14.20 1.19 5.45
CA ALA A 86 -13.59 0.67 6.67
C ALA A 86 -14.62 0.52 7.80
N VAL A 87 -15.46 1.54 8.03
CA VAL A 87 -16.57 1.50 8.99
C VAL A 87 -17.52 0.34 8.72
N ILE A 88 -17.95 0.18 7.49
CA ILE A 88 -18.97 -0.82 7.13
C ILE A 88 -18.39 -2.24 7.18
N MET A 89 -17.19 -2.45 6.61
CA MET A 89 -16.57 -3.79 6.53
C MET A 89 -16.09 -4.29 7.89
N CYS A 90 -15.71 -3.39 8.80
CA CYS A 90 -15.33 -3.75 10.17
C CYS A 90 -16.53 -3.77 11.14
N ALA A 91 -17.75 -3.43 10.70
CA ALA A 91 -18.95 -3.47 11.55
C ALA A 91 -19.26 -4.83 12.20
N PRO A 92 -18.86 -5.99 11.66
CA PRO A 92 -18.98 -7.27 12.37
C PRO A 92 -18.08 -7.36 13.62
N ALA A 93 -17.01 -6.58 13.74
CA ALA A 93 -16.05 -6.67 14.84
C ALA A 93 -16.67 -6.50 16.25
N PRO A 94 -17.52 -5.49 16.53
CA PRO A 94 -18.16 -5.36 17.85
C PRO A 94 -19.09 -6.54 18.16
N VAL A 95 -19.76 -7.13 17.18
CA VAL A 95 -20.60 -8.33 17.36
C VAL A 95 -19.73 -9.53 17.73
N ILE A 96 -18.65 -9.76 16.98
CA ILE A 96 -17.70 -10.85 17.25
C ILE A 96 -17.08 -10.69 18.65
N THR A 97 -16.71 -9.47 19.04
CA THR A 97 -16.19 -9.16 20.39
C THR A 97 -17.22 -9.48 21.46
N TYR A 98 -18.44 -9.00 21.29
CA TYR A 98 -19.53 -9.22 22.25
C TYR A 98 -19.83 -10.70 22.46
N LEU A 99 -19.81 -11.49 21.38
CA LEU A 99 -20.04 -12.95 21.38
C LEU A 99 -18.78 -13.76 21.73
N ARG A 100 -17.66 -13.14 22.12
CA ARG A 100 -16.37 -13.79 22.40
C ARG A 100 -15.78 -14.58 21.21
N GLY A 101 -16.07 -14.15 20.00
CA GLY A 101 -15.64 -14.83 18.77
C GLY A 101 -14.15 -14.70 18.44
N TYR A 102 -13.36 -13.89 19.17
CA TYR A 102 -11.90 -13.75 19.01
C TYR A 102 -11.10 -14.81 19.80
N GLY A 103 -11.56 -16.01 19.84
CA GLY A 103 -10.79 -17.15 20.35
C GLY A 103 -10.46 -17.15 21.85
N GLY A 104 -11.11 -16.30 22.66
CA GLY A 104 -10.95 -16.30 24.12
C GLY A 104 -9.58 -15.85 24.63
N GLY A 105 -8.77 -15.20 23.83
CA GLY A 105 -7.40 -14.75 24.20
C GLY A 105 -6.31 -15.82 24.06
N GLU A 106 -6.67 -17.07 23.73
CA GLU A 106 -5.72 -18.13 23.46
C GLU A 106 -5.24 -18.09 22.00
N GLY A 107 -3.95 -17.81 21.79
CA GLY A 107 -3.30 -17.89 20.49
C GLY A 107 -2.85 -19.30 20.14
N THR A 108 -2.26 -19.46 18.97
CA THR A 108 -1.52 -20.65 18.61
C THR A 108 -0.23 -20.71 19.47
N PRO A 109 0.12 -21.84 20.06
CA PRO A 109 1.36 -21.94 20.83
C PRO A 109 2.59 -21.50 20.04
N GLY A 110 3.39 -20.62 20.62
CA GLY A 110 4.60 -20.10 19.97
C GLY A 110 4.38 -19.02 18.90
N ALA A 111 3.14 -18.60 18.64
CA ALA A 111 2.84 -17.58 17.65
C ALA A 111 3.47 -16.20 17.99
N ALA A 112 3.86 -15.47 16.95
CA ALA A 112 4.54 -14.18 17.04
C ALA A 112 3.69 -13.10 17.71
N ILE A 113 2.41 -13.04 17.39
CA ILE A 113 1.48 -12.07 17.99
C ILE A 113 0.35 -12.76 18.76
N ARG A 114 -0.09 -12.08 19.80
CA ARG A 114 -1.28 -12.50 20.53
C ARG A 114 -2.54 -12.21 19.70
N PRO A 115 -3.61 -13.01 19.89
CA PRO A 115 -4.90 -12.70 19.26
C PRO A 115 -5.37 -11.31 19.62
N MET A 116 -6.06 -10.66 18.68
CA MET A 116 -6.81 -9.44 18.99
C MET A 116 -7.80 -9.74 20.12
N ASN A 117 -7.82 -8.88 21.12
CA ASN A 117 -8.72 -8.99 22.25
C ASN A 117 -9.33 -7.59 22.52
N PRO A 118 -10.25 -7.12 21.66
CA PRO A 118 -10.92 -5.85 21.88
C PRO A 118 -11.68 -5.86 23.23
N PRO A 119 -11.74 -4.71 23.93
CA PRO A 119 -12.42 -4.63 25.22
C PRO A 119 -13.90 -5.01 25.07
N ARG A 120 -14.36 -5.89 25.94
CA ARG A 120 -15.77 -6.32 25.98
C ARG A 120 -16.53 -5.53 27.05
N PHE A 121 -17.70 -5.08 26.69
CA PHE A 121 -18.62 -4.33 27.55
C PHE A 121 -19.85 -5.17 27.89
N ASP A 122 -20.49 -4.91 29.03
CA ASP A 122 -21.62 -5.70 29.53
C ASP A 122 -22.90 -5.55 28.69
N GLY A 123 -23.03 -4.49 27.90
CA GLY A 123 -24.17 -4.28 27.02
C GLY A 123 -23.75 -4.06 25.57
N PHE A 124 -24.53 -4.62 24.61
CA PHE A 124 -24.25 -4.44 23.19
C PHE A 124 -24.26 -2.97 22.75
N GLY A 125 -25.10 -2.12 23.35
CA GLY A 125 -25.12 -0.68 23.10
C GLY A 125 -23.78 -0.01 23.50
N ALA A 126 -23.20 -0.39 24.65
CA ALA A 126 -21.89 0.09 25.10
C ALA A 126 -20.77 -0.42 24.16
N GLN A 127 -20.86 -1.68 23.72
CA GLN A 127 -19.92 -2.26 22.74
C GLN A 127 -19.94 -1.49 21.42
N LEU A 128 -21.14 -1.19 20.89
CA LEU A 128 -21.31 -0.40 19.67
C LEU A 128 -20.83 1.04 19.85
N GLY A 129 -21.13 1.65 21.00
CA GLY A 129 -20.64 3.00 21.35
C GLY A 129 -19.11 3.07 21.38
N ASN A 130 -18.45 2.06 21.95
CA ASN A 130 -16.98 1.95 21.91
C ASN A 130 -16.45 1.82 20.48
N TYR A 131 -17.06 0.98 19.66
CA TYR A 131 -16.70 0.83 18.25
C TYR A 131 -16.80 2.16 17.48
N LEU A 132 -17.91 2.88 17.61
CA LEU A 132 -18.10 4.18 16.96
C LEU A 132 -17.09 5.22 17.46
N LYS A 133 -16.82 5.27 18.76
CA LYS A 133 -15.80 6.14 19.34
C LYS A 133 -14.42 5.84 18.76
N THR A 134 -14.07 4.56 18.62
CA THR A 134 -12.79 4.12 18.09
C THR A 134 -12.65 4.48 16.59
N ILE A 135 -13.73 4.36 15.81
CA ILE A 135 -13.75 4.78 14.39
C ILE A 135 -13.57 6.29 14.26
N LEU A 136 -14.23 7.08 15.10
CA LEU A 136 -14.06 8.52 15.09
C LEU A 136 -12.61 8.90 15.40
N ALA A 137 -11.98 8.23 16.38
CA ALA A 137 -10.57 8.41 16.68
C ALA A 137 -9.65 8.02 15.52
N LEU A 138 -9.97 6.93 14.79
CA LEU A 138 -9.22 6.54 13.59
C LEU A 138 -9.32 7.59 12.47
N SER A 139 -10.45 8.27 12.35
CA SER A 139 -10.65 9.31 11.34
C SER A 139 -9.94 10.64 11.67
N ASP A 140 -9.47 10.81 12.90
CA ASP A 140 -8.65 11.96 13.31
C ASP A 140 -7.19 11.77 12.89
N VAL A 141 -6.91 12.20 11.67
CA VAL A 141 -5.57 12.05 11.05
C VAL A 141 -4.48 12.93 11.67
N TYR A 142 -4.84 13.84 12.57
CA TYR A 142 -3.93 14.74 13.26
C TYR A 142 -3.61 14.29 14.69
N SER A 143 -4.38 13.32 15.21
CA SER A 143 -4.14 12.80 16.56
C SER A 143 -3.00 11.78 16.57
N PRO A 144 -1.97 11.96 17.41
CA PRO A 144 -0.92 10.96 17.60
C PRO A 144 -1.43 9.65 18.19
N SER A 145 -2.56 9.68 18.88
CA SER A 145 -3.15 8.53 19.59
C SER A 145 -4.04 7.64 18.71
N GLY A 146 -4.33 8.03 17.46
CA GLY A 146 -5.26 7.32 16.58
C GLY A 146 -4.77 5.97 16.04
N LEU A 147 -3.54 5.56 16.38
CA LEU A 147 -2.89 4.40 15.75
C LEU A 147 -3.23 3.05 16.41
N ASN A 148 -3.83 3.03 17.60
CA ASN A 148 -4.17 1.79 18.31
C ASN A 148 -5.64 1.41 18.09
N TRP A 149 -5.92 0.88 16.92
CA TRP A 149 -7.27 0.44 16.60
C TRP A 149 -7.52 -0.99 17.08
N VAL A 150 -8.23 -1.10 18.20
CA VAL A 150 -8.43 -2.38 18.92
C VAL A 150 -9.27 -3.40 18.17
N TYR A 151 -10.01 -3.01 17.13
CA TYR A 151 -10.85 -3.91 16.32
C TYR A 151 -10.21 -4.41 15.04
N SER A 152 -9.08 -3.84 14.62
CA SER A 152 -8.30 -4.31 13.45
C SER A 152 -6.92 -3.64 13.41
N ASP A 153 -5.89 -4.38 13.74
CA ASP A 153 -4.51 -3.87 13.83
C ASP A 153 -3.96 -3.35 12.50
N SER A 154 -4.58 -3.68 11.35
CA SER A 154 -4.10 -3.22 10.06
C SER A 154 -4.51 -1.78 9.72
N LEU A 155 -5.59 -1.24 10.30
CA LEU A 155 -6.19 0.03 9.87
C LEU A 155 -5.38 1.29 10.20
N TRP A 156 -4.30 1.18 10.97
CA TRP A 156 -3.38 2.29 11.29
C TRP A 156 -2.82 3.01 10.05
N THR A 157 -2.81 2.35 8.88
CA THR A 157 -2.29 2.95 7.65
C THR A 157 -3.25 3.96 7.03
N LEU A 158 -4.59 3.88 7.30
CA LEU A 158 -5.58 4.78 6.69
C LEU A 158 -5.38 6.27 7.00
N PRO A 159 -5.14 6.68 8.27
CA PRO A 159 -4.81 8.07 8.58
C PRO A 159 -3.54 8.55 7.86
N ILE A 160 -2.51 7.72 7.80
CA ILE A 160 -1.25 8.05 7.12
C ILE A 160 -1.48 8.18 5.62
N GLU A 161 -2.24 7.25 5.00
CA GLU A 161 -2.59 7.29 3.58
C GLU A 161 -3.39 8.56 3.23
N PHE A 162 -4.35 8.93 4.07
CA PHE A 162 -5.12 10.15 3.87
C PHE A 162 -4.23 11.39 3.98
N LYS A 163 -3.43 11.53 5.05
CA LYS A 163 -2.50 12.65 5.26
C LYS A 163 -1.50 12.78 4.10
N SER A 164 -0.88 11.68 3.69
CA SER A 164 0.08 11.67 2.58
C SER A 164 -0.56 12.06 1.26
N SER A 165 -1.84 11.69 1.04
CA SER A 165 -2.58 12.13 -0.15
C SER A 165 -2.81 13.63 -0.18
N LEU A 166 -3.05 14.28 0.98
CA LEU A 166 -3.20 15.74 1.07
C LEU A 166 -1.91 16.47 0.68
N VAL A 167 -0.75 15.93 1.06
CA VAL A 167 0.56 16.47 0.66
C VAL A 167 0.70 16.45 -0.86
N VAL A 168 0.39 15.33 -1.51
CA VAL A 168 0.44 15.22 -2.97
C VAL A 168 -0.54 16.19 -3.64
N PHE A 169 -1.77 16.30 -3.15
CA PHE A 169 -2.75 17.24 -3.70
C PHE A 169 -2.28 18.69 -3.56
N THR A 170 -1.70 19.05 -2.42
CA THR A 170 -1.14 20.40 -2.19
C THR A 170 0.01 20.67 -3.16
N LEU A 171 0.93 19.73 -3.36
CA LEU A 171 2.03 19.86 -4.31
C LEU A 171 1.52 20.02 -5.75
N LEU A 172 0.51 19.23 -6.16
CA LEU A 172 -0.08 19.31 -7.50
C LEU A 172 -0.72 20.67 -7.76
N ILE A 173 -1.40 21.26 -6.75
CA ILE A 173 -1.98 22.60 -6.86
C ILE A 173 -0.87 23.66 -6.90
N ALA A 174 0.02 23.66 -5.91
CA ALA A 174 1.05 24.68 -5.72
C ALA A 174 2.03 24.74 -6.91
N LEU A 175 2.40 23.56 -7.44
CA LEU A 175 3.41 23.44 -8.51
C LEU A 175 2.78 23.37 -9.91
N SER A 176 1.47 23.51 -10.05
CA SER A 176 0.76 23.37 -11.34
C SER A 176 1.23 24.36 -12.41
N ARG A 177 1.63 25.58 -12.00
CA ARG A 177 2.13 26.64 -12.88
C ARG A 177 3.66 26.64 -13.05
N CYS A 178 4.35 25.79 -12.30
CA CYS A 178 5.80 25.68 -12.37
C CYS A 178 6.26 24.97 -13.64
N THR A 179 7.45 25.35 -14.14
CA THR A 179 8.10 24.58 -15.20
C THR A 179 8.33 23.14 -14.72
N ALA A 180 8.34 22.20 -15.65
CA ALA A 180 8.55 20.80 -15.32
C ALA A 180 9.87 20.53 -14.57
N ARG A 181 10.94 21.32 -14.83
CA ARG A 181 12.22 21.23 -14.10
C ARG A 181 12.07 21.69 -12.66
N ALA A 182 11.50 22.89 -12.45
CA ALA A 182 11.27 23.44 -11.12
C ALA A 182 10.38 22.50 -10.28
N ARG A 183 9.31 21.96 -10.88
CA ARG A 183 8.42 20.99 -10.22
C ARG A 183 9.19 19.77 -9.72
N VAL A 184 10.05 19.15 -10.55
CA VAL A 184 10.85 18.00 -10.10
C VAL A 184 11.82 18.37 -8.98
N VAL A 185 12.55 19.49 -9.10
CA VAL A 185 13.52 19.90 -8.08
C VAL A 185 12.83 20.14 -6.73
N ILE A 186 11.70 20.87 -6.74
CA ILE A 186 10.94 21.14 -5.51
C ILE A 186 10.39 19.84 -4.93
N THR A 187 9.79 18.96 -5.78
CA THR A 187 9.23 17.68 -5.33
C THR A 187 10.33 16.76 -4.78
N LEU A 188 11.52 16.74 -5.36
CA LEU A 188 12.70 16.04 -4.80
C LEU A 188 13.12 16.62 -3.44
N GLY A 189 13.10 17.95 -3.30
CA GLY A 189 13.36 18.60 -2.02
C GLY A 189 12.36 18.19 -0.94
N VAL A 190 11.07 18.14 -1.28
CA VAL A 190 10.02 17.68 -0.36
C VAL A 190 10.18 16.19 -0.03
N ALA A 191 10.52 15.35 -1.01
CA ALA A 191 10.79 13.94 -0.76
C ALA A 191 11.97 13.76 0.18
N PHE A 192 13.10 14.47 -0.06
CA PHE A 192 14.26 14.43 0.83
C PHE A 192 13.90 14.90 2.25
N TYR A 193 13.19 16.02 2.37
CA TYR A 193 12.70 16.52 3.66
C TYR A 193 11.84 15.47 4.38
N SER A 194 10.88 14.88 3.69
CA SER A 194 10.01 13.86 4.26
C SER A 194 10.78 12.64 4.76
N LEU A 195 11.75 12.16 3.99
CA LEU A 195 12.61 11.04 4.41
C LEU A 195 13.45 11.42 5.63
N TRP A 196 14.08 12.60 5.61
CA TRP A 196 14.96 13.06 6.68
C TRP A 196 14.27 13.22 8.03
N TYR A 197 12.99 13.65 8.01
CA TYR A 197 12.16 13.84 9.22
C TYR A 197 11.23 12.63 9.49
N PHE A 198 11.54 11.45 8.95
CA PHE A 198 10.84 10.19 9.19
C PHE A 198 9.37 10.17 8.74
N HIS A 199 8.96 11.07 7.88
CA HIS A 199 7.64 11.09 7.26
C HIS A 199 7.61 10.11 6.06
N TRP A 200 7.81 8.83 6.34
CA TRP A 200 7.96 7.78 5.32
C TRP A 200 6.73 7.66 4.41
N GLY A 201 5.51 7.87 4.94
CA GLY A 201 4.28 7.82 4.15
C GLY A 201 4.23 8.92 3.09
N GLU A 202 4.53 10.16 3.49
CA GLU A 202 4.63 11.32 2.60
C GLU A 202 5.76 11.14 1.58
N PHE A 203 6.92 10.63 1.99
CA PHE A 203 8.03 10.30 1.08
C PHE A 203 7.59 9.34 -0.03
N LEU A 204 6.88 8.26 0.32
CA LEU A 204 6.43 7.25 -0.63
C LEU A 204 5.39 7.79 -1.62
N PHE A 205 4.43 8.59 -1.15
CA PHE A 205 3.43 9.22 -2.00
C PHE A 205 4.05 10.24 -2.96
N VAL A 206 4.95 11.08 -2.45
CA VAL A 206 5.71 12.05 -3.26
C VAL A 206 6.65 11.33 -4.23
N GLY A 207 7.24 10.20 -3.81
CA GLY A 207 8.00 9.30 -4.66
C GLY A 207 7.17 8.77 -5.83
N GLY A 208 5.93 8.36 -5.57
CA GLY A 208 4.97 7.97 -6.62
C GLY A 208 4.69 9.10 -7.62
N MET A 209 4.53 10.33 -7.15
CA MET A 209 4.38 11.52 -8.01
C MET A 209 5.63 11.74 -8.89
N LEU A 210 6.83 11.56 -8.34
CA LEU A 210 8.09 11.67 -9.09
C LEU A 210 8.22 10.60 -10.19
N VAL A 211 7.74 9.37 -9.92
CA VAL A 211 7.73 8.30 -10.93
C VAL A 211 6.84 8.71 -12.11
N VAL A 212 5.64 9.24 -11.87
CA VAL A 212 4.76 9.77 -12.94
C VAL A 212 5.44 10.88 -13.73
N GLU A 213 6.05 11.85 -13.05
CA GLU A 213 6.76 12.96 -13.69
C GLU A 213 7.91 12.48 -14.59
N SER A 214 8.63 11.45 -14.15
CA SER A 214 9.69 10.80 -14.93
C SER A 214 9.14 10.12 -16.18
N ASN A 215 8.02 9.40 -16.06
CA ASN A 215 7.37 8.71 -17.17
C ASN A 215 6.87 9.71 -18.22
N LEU A 216 6.14 10.73 -17.81
CA LEU A 216 5.61 11.76 -18.72
C LEU A 216 6.68 12.53 -19.49
N ARG A 217 7.93 12.56 -19.01
CA ARG A 217 9.08 13.14 -19.72
C ARG A 217 9.77 12.19 -20.68
N SER A 218 9.49 10.89 -20.55
CA SER A 218 10.10 9.88 -21.42
C SER A 218 9.53 9.97 -22.83
N PRO A 219 10.35 9.81 -23.91
CA PRO A 219 9.87 9.86 -25.30
C PRO A 219 8.81 8.81 -25.66
N ARG A 220 8.53 7.87 -24.75
CA ARG A 220 7.51 6.79 -24.92
C ARG A 220 6.07 7.23 -24.65
N SER A 221 5.83 8.40 -24.08
CA SER A 221 4.49 8.89 -23.74
C SER A 221 3.73 9.52 -24.92
N ALA A 222 4.06 9.17 -26.17
CA ALA A 222 3.13 9.35 -27.29
C ALA A 222 2.04 8.24 -27.22
N PRO A 223 0.76 8.58 -27.42
CA PRO A 223 -0.38 7.84 -26.88
C PRO A 223 -0.63 6.52 -27.63
N SER A 224 -0.26 5.41 -27.03
CA SER A 224 -0.79 4.09 -27.39
C SER A 224 -2.03 3.69 -26.58
N ALA A 225 -2.46 4.52 -25.61
CA ALA A 225 -3.64 4.24 -24.77
C ALA A 225 -4.92 4.98 -25.20
N GLU A 226 -4.85 5.96 -26.11
CA GLU A 226 -6.03 6.67 -26.61
C GLU A 226 -6.53 6.21 -28.00
N ALA A 227 -5.85 5.26 -28.62
CA ALA A 227 -6.25 4.75 -29.96
C ALA A 227 -7.54 3.91 -29.97
N GLY A 228 -8.18 3.71 -28.83
CA GLY A 228 -9.40 2.89 -28.72
C GLY A 228 -10.70 3.68 -28.51
N ILE A 229 -10.68 4.97 -28.20
CA ILE A 229 -11.91 5.68 -27.80
C ILE A 229 -12.25 6.91 -28.69
N ASN A 230 -11.29 7.54 -29.39
CA ASN A 230 -11.54 8.80 -30.12
C ASN A 230 -11.18 8.77 -31.61
N ALA A 231 -11.33 7.64 -32.29
CA ALA A 231 -11.15 7.55 -33.75
C ALA A 231 -12.37 8.11 -34.56
N ALA A 232 -13.24 8.87 -33.95
CA ALA A 232 -14.48 9.30 -34.59
C ALA A 232 -14.80 10.80 -34.54
N GLU A 233 -13.88 11.70 -34.16
CA GLU A 233 -14.18 13.15 -34.37
C GLU A 233 -12.89 13.98 -34.36
N GLU A 234 -12.71 14.72 -35.46
CA GLU A 234 -12.00 15.97 -35.71
C GLU A 234 -10.87 15.94 -36.74
N GLY A 235 -11.23 16.53 -37.86
CA GLY A 235 -10.31 16.93 -38.90
C GLY A 235 -9.51 18.19 -38.58
N GLY A 236 -8.31 18.22 -39.10
CA GLY A 236 -7.59 19.40 -39.58
C GLY A 236 -7.18 20.47 -38.59
N GLY A 237 -5.92 20.45 -38.15
CA GLY A 237 -5.26 21.59 -37.50
C GLY A 237 -3.75 21.41 -37.39
N GLU A 238 -2.96 22.24 -38.07
CA GLU A 238 -1.49 22.20 -38.09
C GLU A 238 -0.86 22.22 -36.71
N ALA A 239 -0.16 21.17 -36.36
CA ALA A 239 0.61 21.06 -35.10
C ALA A 239 1.96 21.78 -35.22
N ARG A 240 2.09 22.95 -34.58
CA ARG A 240 3.34 23.69 -34.36
C ARG A 240 4.29 22.83 -33.52
N ARG A 241 5.29 22.22 -34.13
CA ARG A 241 6.35 21.43 -33.48
C ARG A 241 7.26 22.30 -32.63
N VAL A 242 7.04 22.33 -31.32
CA VAL A 242 8.03 22.84 -30.37
C VAL A 242 9.13 21.80 -30.16
N ARG A 243 10.31 22.05 -30.70
CA ARG A 243 11.52 21.23 -30.45
C ARG A 243 12.01 21.45 -29.03
N LEU A 244 11.65 20.57 -28.11
CA LEU A 244 12.28 20.48 -26.80
C LEU A 244 13.67 19.85 -26.96
N ARG A 245 14.72 20.53 -26.46
CA ARG A 245 16.10 20.01 -26.41
C ARG A 245 16.12 18.74 -25.55
N ARG A 246 16.50 17.64 -26.19
CA ARG A 246 16.63 16.31 -25.59
C ARG A 246 17.80 16.27 -24.62
N CYS A 247 17.61 15.89 -23.36
CA CYS A 247 18.64 15.23 -22.58
C CYS A 247 18.94 13.88 -23.26
N ALA A 248 20.21 13.57 -23.46
CA ALA A 248 20.63 12.39 -24.22
C ALA A 248 20.07 11.08 -23.57
N PRO A 249 19.29 10.27 -24.27
CA PRO A 249 18.86 8.97 -23.78
C PRO A 249 20.05 8.01 -23.76
N LEU A 250 20.09 7.09 -22.78
CA LEU A 250 20.93 5.90 -22.82
C LEU A 250 20.81 5.26 -24.22
N ARG A 251 21.94 5.20 -24.93
CA ARG A 251 21.99 5.05 -26.40
C ARG A 251 21.48 3.71 -26.95
N SER A 252 21.25 2.66 -26.12
CA SER A 252 20.74 1.36 -26.61
C SER A 252 19.49 0.92 -25.86
N PRO A 253 18.45 0.39 -26.53
CA PRO A 253 17.26 -0.18 -25.91
C PRO A 253 17.59 -1.32 -24.93
N GLY A 254 18.63 -2.12 -25.24
CA GLY A 254 19.12 -3.22 -24.42
C GLY A 254 19.70 -2.75 -23.08
N LEU A 255 20.54 -1.73 -23.09
CA LEU A 255 21.16 -1.18 -21.87
C LEU A 255 20.09 -0.57 -20.95
N ARG A 256 19.09 0.10 -21.51
CA ARG A 256 17.95 0.62 -20.72
C ARG A 256 17.16 -0.50 -20.07
N ARG A 257 16.86 -1.58 -20.81
CA ARG A 257 16.15 -2.75 -20.27
C ARG A 257 16.96 -3.40 -19.15
N LEU A 258 18.27 -3.58 -19.35
CA LEU A 258 19.18 -4.13 -18.36
C LEU A 258 19.17 -3.28 -17.08
N PHE A 259 19.24 -1.95 -17.21
CA PHE A 259 19.17 -1.03 -16.08
C PHE A 259 17.88 -1.21 -15.26
N HIS A 260 16.72 -1.26 -15.92
CA HIS A 260 15.43 -1.44 -15.20
C HIS A 260 15.34 -2.83 -14.55
N VAL A 261 15.83 -3.88 -15.19
CA VAL A 261 15.84 -5.23 -14.59
C VAL A 261 16.80 -5.27 -13.39
N ALA A 262 17.98 -4.68 -13.51
CA ALA A 262 18.92 -4.59 -12.38
C ALA A 262 18.36 -3.77 -11.23
N ALA A 263 17.73 -2.63 -11.51
CA ALA A 263 17.05 -1.82 -10.50
C ALA A 263 15.90 -2.56 -9.84
N PHE A 264 15.12 -3.34 -10.60
CA PHE A 264 14.05 -4.19 -10.07
C PHE A 264 14.58 -5.24 -9.10
N LEU A 265 15.62 -6.00 -9.49
CA LEU A 265 16.21 -7.03 -8.64
C LEU A 265 16.89 -6.43 -7.39
N ALA A 266 17.61 -5.34 -7.54
CA ALA A 266 18.21 -4.61 -6.43
C ALA A 266 17.13 -4.08 -5.45
N SER A 267 16.02 -3.57 -5.97
CA SER A 267 14.90 -3.11 -5.14
C SER A 267 14.25 -4.27 -4.38
N LEU A 268 14.05 -5.43 -5.00
CA LEU A 268 13.52 -6.61 -4.31
C LEU A 268 14.47 -7.06 -3.20
N LEU A 269 15.78 -7.05 -3.46
CA LEU A 269 16.78 -7.39 -2.46
C LEU A 269 16.70 -6.43 -1.26
N VAL A 270 16.72 -5.12 -1.50
CA VAL A 270 16.68 -4.11 -0.42
C VAL A 270 15.34 -4.14 0.34
N LEU A 271 14.21 -4.32 -0.34
CA LEU A 271 12.89 -4.49 0.29
C LEU A 271 12.80 -5.74 1.16
N SER A 272 13.61 -6.76 0.83
CA SER A 272 13.69 -7.98 1.64
C SER A 272 14.60 -7.86 2.86
N MET A 273 15.20 -6.69 3.12
CA MET A 273 16.01 -6.45 4.32
C MET A 273 15.16 -6.68 5.58
N PRO A 274 15.65 -7.47 6.56
CA PRO A 274 14.97 -7.62 7.84
C PRO A 274 14.95 -6.29 8.59
N GLU A 275 14.01 -6.15 9.52
CA GLU A 275 14.01 -5.01 10.43
C GLU A 275 15.28 -5.01 11.30
N HIS A 276 15.76 -3.83 11.68
CA HIS A 276 16.98 -3.69 12.50
C HIS A 276 16.88 -4.46 13.80
N GLY A 277 15.72 -4.41 14.47
CA GLY A 277 15.44 -5.17 15.67
C GLY A 277 15.34 -6.69 15.47
N ARG A 278 15.41 -7.18 14.20
CA ARG A 278 15.28 -8.59 13.81
C ARG A 278 16.53 -9.13 13.12
N GLY A 279 17.68 -8.55 13.39
CA GLY A 279 18.96 -9.06 12.95
C GLY A 279 19.40 -8.61 11.55
N ALA A 280 19.00 -7.43 11.08
CA ALA A 280 19.49 -6.87 9.81
C ALA A 280 21.02 -6.78 9.77
N ALA A 281 21.64 -6.33 10.87
CA ALA A 281 23.09 -6.18 10.96
C ALA A 281 23.86 -7.52 10.99
N GLN A 282 23.22 -8.62 11.34
CA GLN A 282 23.80 -9.96 11.39
C GLN A 282 23.45 -10.80 10.15
N SER A 283 22.45 -10.38 9.38
CA SER A 283 21.98 -11.16 8.23
C SER A 283 22.94 -11.09 7.05
N CYS A 284 23.27 -12.24 6.48
CA CYS A 284 24.08 -12.33 5.28
C CYS A 284 23.45 -11.51 4.14
N GLY A 285 24.26 -10.69 3.48
CA GLY A 285 23.84 -9.80 2.39
C GLY A 285 23.26 -8.45 2.82
N PHE A 286 22.97 -8.21 4.11
CA PHE A 286 22.40 -6.94 4.60
C PHE A 286 23.29 -6.17 5.57
N GLN A 287 24.39 -6.78 6.05
CA GLN A 287 25.32 -6.15 6.99
C GLN A 287 25.81 -4.78 6.53
N THR A 288 26.27 -4.68 5.28
CA THR A 288 26.75 -3.43 4.69
C THR A 288 25.65 -2.38 4.62
N LEU A 289 24.44 -2.76 4.17
CA LEU A 289 23.30 -1.83 4.11
C LEU A 289 22.90 -1.34 5.49
N ALA A 290 22.88 -2.23 6.48
CA ALA A 290 22.57 -1.87 7.87
C ALA A 290 23.61 -0.90 8.44
N GLY A 291 24.90 -1.10 8.14
CA GLY A 291 25.97 -0.22 8.57
C GLY A 291 26.01 1.14 7.85
N LEU A 292 25.38 1.26 6.69
CA LEU A 292 25.28 2.50 5.93
C LEU A 292 24.05 3.35 6.29
N VAL A 293 23.21 2.91 7.21
CA VAL A 293 22.08 3.74 7.71
C VAL A 293 22.69 4.89 8.54
N PRO A 294 22.28 6.15 8.26
CA PRO A 294 22.82 7.30 9.00
C PRO A 294 22.51 7.23 10.50
N ALA A 295 23.42 7.67 11.35
CA ALA A 295 23.29 7.66 12.82
C ALA A 295 22.01 8.35 13.31
N HIS A 296 21.56 9.39 12.60
CA HIS A 296 20.30 10.09 12.88
C HIS A 296 19.08 9.16 12.86
N PHE A 297 19.02 8.21 11.93
CA PHE A 297 17.94 7.23 11.84
C PHE A 297 18.02 6.17 12.95
N HIS A 298 19.22 5.79 13.36
CA HIS A 298 19.40 4.89 14.51
C HIS A 298 18.97 5.54 15.81
N ALA A 299 19.40 6.79 16.03
CA ALA A 299 19.07 7.53 17.25
C ALA A 299 17.56 7.78 17.43
N SER A 300 16.81 7.88 16.34
CA SER A 300 15.36 8.10 16.37
C SER A 300 14.53 6.79 16.35
N GLY A 301 15.18 5.61 16.26
CA GLY A 301 14.48 4.34 16.09
C GLY A 301 13.83 4.14 14.69
N ALA A 302 14.21 4.97 13.72
CA ALA A 302 13.64 4.97 12.37
C ALA A 302 14.54 4.27 11.33
N ALA A 303 15.50 3.46 11.76
CA ALA A 303 16.47 2.81 10.88
C ALA A 303 15.83 1.97 9.76
N ASP A 304 14.67 1.35 10.03
CA ASP A 304 13.92 0.56 9.05
C ASP A 304 13.29 1.42 7.94
N TYR A 305 13.11 2.70 8.17
CA TYR A 305 12.51 3.64 7.23
C TYR A 305 13.54 4.41 6.37
N PHE A 306 14.78 3.92 6.28
CA PHE A 306 15.80 4.52 5.42
C PHE A 306 15.86 3.83 4.06
N TRP A 307 16.27 2.58 3.99
CA TRP A 307 16.48 1.88 2.72
C TRP A 307 15.22 1.39 2.06
N GLN A 308 14.29 0.82 2.83
CA GLN A 308 13.08 0.20 2.27
C GLN A 308 12.17 1.18 1.52
N PRO A 309 11.91 2.43 2.01
CA PRO A 309 11.13 3.40 1.25
C PRO A 309 11.77 3.79 -0.08
N MET A 310 13.09 3.99 -0.12
CA MET A 310 13.82 4.30 -1.36
C MET A 310 13.73 3.14 -2.35
N ALA A 311 13.86 1.90 -1.86
CA ALA A 311 13.73 0.71 -2.68
C ALA A 311 12.31 0.53 -3.23
N ALA A 312 11.27 0.88 -2.47
CA ALA A 312 9.88 0.85 -2.94
C ALA A 312 9.65 1.81 -4.11
N VAL A 313 10.16 3.05 -4.01
CA VAL A 313 10.10 4.02 -5.12
C VAL A 313 10.89 3.53 -6.34
N SER A 314 12.10 3.00 -6.12
CA SER A 314 12.93 2.44 -7.20
C SER A 314 12.26 1.25 -7.89
N LEU A 315 11.58 0.37 -7.13
CA LEU A 315 10.84 -0.78 -7.68
C LEU A 315 9.74 -0.32 -8.63
N VAL A 316 8.90 0.62 -8.19
CA VAL A 316 7.79 1.13 -9.01
C VAL A 316 8.32 1.84 -10.24
N LEU A 317 9.40 2.63 -10.12
CA LEU A 317 10.09 3.27 -11.25
C LEU A 317 10.64 2.24 -12.25
N ALA A 318 11.23 1.14 -11.77
CA ALA A 318 11.76 0.08 -12.61
C ALA A 318 10.65 -0.64 -13.41
N ILE A 319 9.52 -0.94 -12.75
CA ILE A 319 8.36 -1.56 -13.38
C ILE A 319 7.73 -0.63 -14.41
N ASP A 320 7.55 0.65 -14.07
CA ASP A 320 6.96 1.66 -14.95
C ASP A 320 7.82 1.86 -16.23
N GLY A 321 9.14 1.84 -16.08
CA GLY A 321 10.11 1.99 -17.18
C GLY A 321 10.29 0.77 -18.09
N ALA A 322 9.81 -0.44 -17.71
CA ALA A 322 10.06 -1.69 -18.42
C ALA A 322 8.79 -2.50 -18.70
N PRO A 323 8.23 -2.46 -19.93
CA PRO A 323 7.04 -3.23 -20.28
C PRO A 323 7.14 -4.75 -20.04
N SER A 324 8.36 -5.30 -20.11
CA SER A 324 8.59 -6.73 -19.82
C SER A 324 8.32 -7.08 -18.34
N LEU A 325 8.53 -6.16 -17.42
CA LEU A 325 8.23 -6.35 -16.00
C LEU A 325 6.73 -6.15 -15.72
N GLN A 326 6.06 -5.29 -16.47
CA GLN A 326 4.61 -5.05 -16.32
C GLN A 326 3.77 -6.27 -16.64
N GLY A 327 4.25 -7.15 -17.55
CA GLY A 327 3.54 -8.35 -17.95
C GLY A 327 3.11 -9.25 -16.79
N ILE A 328 3.92 -9.34 -15.74
CA ILE A 328 3.62 -10.12 -14.52
C ILE A 328 2.38 -9.56 -13.81
N PHE A 329 2.24 -8.23 -13.76
CA PHE A 329 1.18 -7.54 -13.03
C PHE A 329 -0.10 -7.33 -13.86
N THR A 330 -0.05 -7.59 -15.17
CA THR A 330 -1.21 -7.47 -16.07
C THR A 330 -1.96 -8.79 -16.29
N THR A 331 -1.56 -9.86 -15.63
CA THR A 331 -2.27 -11.15 -15.66
C THR A 331 -3.67 -11.03 -15.02
N ARG A 332 -4.62 -11.85 -15.48
CA ARG A 332 -6.00 -11.84 -14.93
C ARG A 332 -6.06 -12.02 -13.41
N PRO A 333 -5.31 -12.96 -12.79
CA PRO A 333 -5.28 -13.08 -11.33
C PRO A 333 -4.73 -11.83 -10.63
N ALA A 334 -3.64 -11.24 -11.14
CA ALA A 334 -3.06 -10.04 -10.55
C ALA A 334 -4.03 -8.85 -10.61
N GLN A 335 -4.71 -8.66 -11.74
CA GLN A 335 -5.74 -7.63 -11.89
C GLN A 335 -6.96 -7.87 -10.99
N TYR A 336 -7.37 -9.13 -10.81
CA TYR A 336 -8.45 -9.47 -9.88
C TYR A 336 -8.05 -9.14 -8.43
N LEU A 337 -6.88 -9.60 -7.98
CA LEU A 337 -6.37 -9.30 -6.65
C LEU A 337 -6.20 -7.79 -6.43
N GLY A 338 -5.72 -7.05 -7.42
CA GLY A 338 -5.66 -5.59 -7.36
C GLY A 338 -7.03 -4.93 -7.18
N ARG A 339 -8.06 -5.44 -7.83
CA ARG A 339 -9.43 -4.93 -7.72
C ARG A 339 -10.03 -5.13 -6.33
N VAL A 340 -9.79 -6.28 -5.71
CA VAL A 340 -10.34 -6.62 -4.38
C VAL A 340 -9.39 -6.24 -3.23
N SER A 341 -8.20 -5.72 -3.52
CA SER A 341 -7.12 -5.51 -2.55
C SER A 341 -7.52 -4.62 -1.37
N PHE A 342 -8.26 -3.54 -1.61
CA PHE A 342 -8.71 -2.65 -0.55
C PHE A 342 -9.72 -3.33 0.38
N ALA A 343 -10.70 -4.02 -0.17
CA ALA A 343 -11.65 -4.79 0.63
C ALA A 343 -10.96 -5.93 1.39
N LEU A 344 -10.01 -6.62 0.74
CA LEU A 344 -9.20 -7.66 1.37
C LEU A 344 -8.42 -7.10 2.57
N TYR A 345 -7.79 -5.93 2.39
CA TYR A 345 -7.08 -5.24 3.46
C TYR A 345 -8.00 -4.92 4.65
N LEU A 346 -9.26 -4.55 4.42
CA LEU A 346 -10.20 -4.21 5.49
C LEU A 346 -10.70 -5.44 6.28
N VAL A 347 -10.91 -6.59 5.62
CA VAL A 347 -11.57 -7.75 6.25
C VAL A 347 -10.63 -8.83 6.76
N HIS A 348 -9.37 -8.89 6.26
CA HIS A 348 -8.49 -10.04 6.54
C HIS A 348 -8.15 -10.22 8.02
N MET A 349 -7.91 -9.14 8.77
CA MET A 349 -7.57 -9.22 10.19
C MET A 349 -8.77 -9.74 11.00
N LEU A 350 -9.96 -9.25 10.70
CA LEU A 350 -11.19 -9.71 11.35
C LEU A 350 -11.38 -11.21 11.20
N ILE A 351 -11.26 -11.72 9.97
CA ILE A 351 -11.45 -13.13 9.65
C ILE A 351 -10.31 -13.98 10.25
N LEU A 352 -9.09 -13.49 10.16
CA LEU A 352 -7.91 -14.20 10.65
C LEU A 352 -7.94 -14.40 12.16
N HIS A 353 -8.26 -13.33 12.92
CA HIS A 353 -8.30 -13.39 14.38
C HIS A 353 -9.56 -14.05 14.96
N SER A 354 -10.61 -14.22 14.18
CA SER A 354 -11.80 -14.98 14.57
C SER A 354 -11.73 -16.42 14.04
N LEU A 355 -12.16 -16.61 12.80
CA LEU A 355 -12.21 -17.92 12.14
C LEU A 355 -10.83 -18.56 11.98
N GLY A 356 -9.80 -17.77 11.65
CA GLY A 356 -8.45 -18.28 11.38
C GLY A 356 -7.82 -18.94 12.60
N LEU A 357 -7.91 -18.32 13.77
CA LEU A 357 -7.43 -18.90 15.01
C LEU A 357 -8.18 -20.18 15.41
N TRP A 358 -9.50 -20.19 15.20
CA TRP A 358 -10.29 -21.37 15.47
C TRP A 358 -9.93 -22.53 14.53
N LEU A 359 -9.82 -22.29 13.23
CA LEU A 359 -9.43 -23.29 12.25
C LEU A 359 -8.00 -23.77 12.45
N GLY A 360 -7.06 -22.88 12.78
CA GLY A 360 -5.68 -23.27 13.09
C GLY A 360 -5.65 -24.29 14.23
N ARG A 361 -6.32 -24.01 15.34
CA ARG A 361 -6.41 -24.96 16.47
C ARG A 361 -7.15 -26.25 16.11
N TYR A 362 -8.22 -26.16 15.33
CA TYR A 362 -8.98 -27.33 14.90
C TYR A 362 -8.12 -28.28 14.05
N PHE A 363 -7.45 -27.78 13.02
CA PHE A 363 -6.61 -28.61 12.16
C PHE A 363 -5.35 -29.12 12.88
N LEU A 364 -4.74 -28.36 13.77
CA LEU A 364 -3.61 -28.84 14.58
C LEU A 364 -4.02 -30.00 15.52
N ARG A 365 -5.26 -30.03 16.02
CA ARG A 365 -5.76 -31.19 16.77
C ARG A 365 -5.91 -32.44 15.89
N LEU A 366 -6.18 -32.28 14.59
CA LEU A 366 -6.30 -33.39 13.65
C LEU A 366 -4.95 -33.90 13.15
N THR A 367 -4.01 -33.01 12.85
CA THR A 367 -2.72 -33.35 12.25
C THR A 367 -1.63 -33.61 13.29
N GLY A 368 -1.82 -33.11 14.51
CA GLY A 368 -0.75 -33.05 15.52
C GLY A 368 0.09 -31.80 15.41
N SER A 369 0.96 -31.58 16.39
CA SER A 369 1.89 -30.45 16.48
C SER A 369 3.32 -30.84 16.82
N ASP A 370 3.61 -32.13 16.94
CA ASP A 370 4.87 -32.67 17.47
C ASP A 370 6.01 -32.62 16.43
N SER A 371 5.68 -32.54 15.15
CA SER A 371 6.66 -32.42 14.07
C SER A 371 6.35 -31.23 13.16
N TYR A 372 7.39 -30.70 12.49
CA TYR A 372 7.26 -29.65 11.50
C TYR A 372 6.24 -29.97 10.40
N TRP A 373 6.18 -31.23 9.97
CA TRP A 373 5.28 -31.67 8.91
C TRP A 373 3.82 -31.69 9.37
N GLN A 374 3.56 -32.18 10.58
CA GLN A 374 2.23 -32.19 11.18
C GLN A 374 1.72 -30.76 11.39
N TYR A 375 2.55 -29.91 12.01
CA TYR A 375 2.24 -28.51 12.23
C TYR A 375 2.00 -27.78 10.90
N GLY A 376 2.93 -27.95 9.93
CA GLY A 376 2.82 -27.34 8.59
C GLY A 376 1.58 -27.79 7.83
N ALA A 377 1.21 -29.06 7.90
CA ALA A 377 -0.01 -29.58 7.26
C ALA A 377 -1.28 -28.97 7.89
N GLY A 378 -1.38 -28.92 9.22
CA GLY A 378 -2.50 -28.34 9.93
C GLY A 378 -2.70 -26.85 9.63
N ILE A 379 -1.61 -26.08 9.72
CA ILE A 379 -1.64 -24.65 9.40
C ILE A 379 -1.86 -24.42 7.90
N GLY A 380 -1.31 -25.26 7.03
CA GLY A 380 -1.53 -25.19 5.58
C GLY A 380 -3.01 -25.35 5.21
N LEU A 381 -3.70 -26.33 5.82
CA LEU A 381 -5.15 -26.50 5.66
C LEU A 381 -5.94 -25.30 6.19
N ALA A 382 -5.60 -24.83 7.39
CA ALA A 382 -6.22 -23.61 7.95
C ALA A 382 -6.05 -22.40 7.03
N ALA A 383 -4.81 -22.18 6.54
CA ALA A 383 -4.49 -21.07 5.65
C ALA A 383 -5.25 -21.14 4.31
N ALA A 384 -5.42 -22.35 3.75
CA ALA A 384 -6.18 -22.56 2.52
C ALA A 384 -7.64 -22.17 2.71
N VAL A 385 -8.31 -22.68 3.77
CA VAL A 385 -9.71 -22.38 4.05
C VAL A 385 -9.89 -20.89 4.37
N VAL A 386 -9.07 -20.34 5.27
CA VAL A 386 -9.13 -18.92 5.67
C VAL A 386 -8.86 -18.02 4.47
N GLY A 387 -7.88 -18.36 3.62
CA GLY A 387 -7.56 -17.63 2.40
C GLY A 387 -8.75 -17.55 1.44
N CYS A 388 -9.45 -18.67 1.22
CA CYS A 388 -10.67 -18.69 0.41
C CYS A 388 -11.76 -17.81 1.01
N VAL A 389 -11.99 -17.88 2.33
CA VAL A 389 -13.00 -17.05 3.02
C VAL A 389 -12.65 -15.57 2.93
N ILE A 390 -11.37 -15.19 3.13
CA ILE A 390 -10.90 -13.81 3.01
C ILE A 390 -11.13 -13.28 1.58
N ILE A 391 -10.76 -14.05 0.55
CA ILE A 391 -10.94 -13.64 -0.85
C ILE A 391 -12.43 -13.50 -1.19
N TRP A 392 -13.26 -14.44 -0.74
CA TRP A 392 -14.71 -14.39 -0.92
C TRP A 392 -15.32 -13.15 -0.25
N ALA A 393 -15.00 -12.91 1.03
CA ALA A 393 -15.48 -11.74 1.77
C ALA A 393 -14.98 -10.42 1.14
N ALA A 394 -13.73 -10.39 0.64
CA ALA A 394 -13.18 -9.24 -0.06
C ALA A 394 -13.88 -8.96 -1.40
N ASP A 395 -14.24 -10.00 -2.15
CA ASP A 395 -15.00 -9.84 -3.41
C ASP A 395 -16.39 -9.27 -3.14
N LEU A 396 -17.10 -9.79 -2.13
CA LEU A 396 -18.38 -9.23 -1.69
C LEU A 396 -18.22 -7.78 -1.22
N GLY A 397 -17.25 -7.52 -0.35
CA GLY A 397 -16.96 -6.17 0.16
C GLY A 397 -16.64 -5.18 -0.96
N SER A 398 -15.85 -5.60 -1.95
CA SER A 398 -15.53 -4.76 -3.12
C SER A 398 -16.77 -4.42 -3.95
N ARG A 399 -17.67 -5.40 -4.20
CA ARG A 399 -18.87 -5.20 -5.01
C ARG A 399 -19.95 -4.40 -4.29
N PHE A 400 -20.22 -4.72 -3.02
CA PHE A 400 -21.39 -4.19 -2.31
C PHE A 400 -21.04 -2.98 -1.43
N VAL A 401 -19.81 -2.84 -0.96
CA VAL A 401 -19.41 -1.74 -0.07
C VAL A 401 -18.53 -0.73 -0.79
N ASP A 402 -17.36 -1.14 -1.29
CA ASP A 402 -16.41 -0.21 -1.89
C ASP A 402 -16.97 0.47 -3.17
N ALA A 403 -17.54 -0.32 -4.09
CA ALA A 403 -18.14 0.22 -5.30
C ALA A 403 -19.30 1.20 -5.01
N ASN A 404 -20.12 0.89 -4.00
CA ASN A 404 -21.22 1.77 -3.60
C ASN A 404 -20.73 3.02 -2.86
N ALA A 405 -19.68 2.92 -2.03
CA ALA A 405 -19.04 4.08 -1.41
C ALA A 405 -18.48 5.04 -2.47
N VAL A 406 -17.84 4.50 -3.52
CA VAL A 406 -17.35 5.31 -4.65
C VAL A 406 -18.50 6.01 -5.38
N ARG A 407 -19.62 5.31 -5.65
CA ARG A 407 -20.81 5.88 -6.30
C ARG A 407 -21.46 6.94 -5.42
N PHE A 408 -21.64 6.65 -4.13
CA PHE A 408 -22.21 7.58 -3.16
C PHE A 408 -21.42 8.88 -3.06
N THR A 409 -20.10 8.78 -2.91
CA THR A 409 -19.23 9.97 -2.80
C THR A 409 -19.20 10.78 -4.09
N ALA A 410 -19.28 10.14 -5.27
CA ALA A 410 -19.39 10.81 -6.54
C ALA A 410 -20.73 11.52 -6.71
N TRP A 411 -21.83 10.87 -6.31
CA TRP A 411 -23.17 11.46 -6.31
C TRP A 411 -23.26 12.67 -5.38
N THR A 412 -22.74 12.54 -4.14
CA THR A 412 -22.72 13.64 -3.15
C THR A 412 -21.95 14.83 -3.69
N TYR A 413 -20.77 14.60 -4.28
CA TYR A 413 -20.00 15.67 -4.92
C TYR A 413 -20.80 16.36 -6.03
N GLY A 414 -21.44 15.58 -6.91
CA GLY A 414 -22.25 16.13 -8.01
C GLY A 414 -23.48 16.92 -7.56
N ARG A 415 -24.03 16.60 -6.38
CA ARG A 415 -25.17 17.35 -5.81
C ARG A 415 -24.77 18.62 -5.08
N LEU A 416 -23.65 18.59 -4.37
CA LEU A 416 -23.19 19.69 -3.54
C LEU A 416 -22.34 20.72 -4.31
N CYS A 417 -21.57 20.26 -5.30
CA CYS A 417 -20.79 21.16 -6.13
C CYS A 417 -21.60 21.60 -7.34
N LYS A 418 -21.79 22.91 -7.51
CA LYS A 418 -22.42 23.48 -8.71
C LYS A 418 -21.63 23.05 -9.93
N ALA A 419 -22.30 22.41 -10.89
CA ALA A 419 -21.72 22.20 -12.20
C ALA A 419 -21.28 23.58 -12.72
N THR A 420 -19.99 23.76 -12.94
CA THR A 420 -19.51 24.95 -13.64
C THR A 420 -20.03 24.83 -15.06
N ILE A 421 -21.17 25.46 -15.32
CA ILE A 421 -21.73 25.55 -16.66
C ILE A 421 -20.70 26.36 -17.43
N GLY A 422 -19.97 25.71 -18.31
CA GLY A 422 -19.19 26.36 -19.34
C GLY A 422 -20.19 27.09 -20.24
N ARG A 423 -20.25 28.40 -20.08
CA ARG A 423 -20.68 29.32 -21.12
C ARG A 423 -19.47 29.84 -21.84
#